data_d820e060d56039941eb4fb0567803270
#
_entry.id   d820e060d56039941eb4fb0567803270
#
_cell.length_a   1.000
_cell.length_b   1.000
_cell.length_c   1.000
_cell.angle_alpha   90.00
_cell.angle_beta   90.00
_cell.angle_gamma   90.00
#
_symmetry.space_group_name_H-M   'P 1'
#
loop_
_entity.id
_entity.type
_entity.pdbx_description
1 polymer ?
#
loop_
_entity_poly.entity_id
_entity_poly.type
_entity_poly.pdbx_seq_one_letter_code
_entity_poly.pdbx_strand_id
1 'polypeptide(L)'
;GVRKRLFWTILFVFVYVLGSKITLPFVDLAKVLNVNEGAARGLELTSAIMGGNLRGMSIFALGLSPWMSSMILWRLFTVSKRYNLERTSSELVERRKMYLTLALALVQSLAISLYLPLQTDLSPLLVVSLNALIMIAGTFFLVWLADLNTALGLGNSIVIMMAGMLLYLPEDVFGTLSKSGGSAYSLLFLMPLLLGFIFMVVCIEYARYRIPV
;
A
#
# COMPACT_ATOMS: atom_id res chain seq x y z
N GLY A 1 0.00 -5.19 28.11
CA GLY A 1 -0.02 -6.60 27.74
C GLY A 1 -0.34 -6.81 26.27
N VAL A 2 0.08 -7.94 25.72
CA VAL A 2 -0.06 -8.30 24.29
C VAL A 2 -1.51 -8.20 23.80
N ARG A 3 -2.49 -8.56 24.64
CA ARG A 3 -3.94 -8.48 24.31
C ARG A 3 -4.39 -7.05 23.94
N LYS A 4 -3.90 -6.03 24.64
CA LYS A 4 -4.24 -4.62 24.32
C LYS A 4 -3.65 -4.20 22.96
N ARG A 5 -2.41 -4.59 22.69
CA ARG A 5 -1.75 -4.28 21.42
C ARG A 5 -2.42 -4.99 20.22
N LEU A 6 -2.82 -6.27 20.44
CA LEU A 6 -3.58 -7.00 19.42
C LEU A 6 -4.91 -6.33 19.11
N PHE A 7 -5.64 -5.88 20.13
CA PHE A 7 -6.91 -5.17 19.97
C PHE A 7 -6.73 -3.89 19.14
N TRP A 8 -5.69 -3.09 19.42
CA TRP A 8 -5.39 -1.89 18.64
C TRP A 8 -5.05 -2.21 17.20
N THR A 9 -4.24 -3.24 16.94
CA THR A 9 -3.92 -3.65 15.57
C THR A 9 -5.17 -4.07 14.79
N ILE A 10 -6.05 -4.88 15.40
CA ILE A 10 -7.30 -5.29 14.77
C ILE A 10 -8.18 -4.07 14.47
N LEU A 11 -8.28 -3.12 15.41
CA LEU A 11 -9.03 -1.89 15.23
C LEU A 11 -8.48 -1.06 14.05
N PHE A 12 -7.16 -0.90 13.94
CA PHE A 12 -6.54 -0.14 12.85
C PHE A 12 -6.72 -0.83 11.50
N VAL A 13 -6.58 -2.16 11.44
CA VAL A 13 -6.87 -2.93 10.24
C VAL A 13 -8.35 -2.80 9.86
N PHE A 14 -9.26 -2.83 10.82
CA PHE A 14 -10.69 -2.62 10.56
C PHE A 14 -10.98 -1.23 9.98
N VAL A 15 -10.38 -0.17 10.54
CA VAL A 15 -10.49 1.19 10.00
C VAL A 15 -9.95 1.26 8.57
N TYR A 16 -8.82 0.60 8.31
CA TYR A 16 -8.26 0.49 6.96
C TYR A 16 -9.25 -0.19 6.00
N VAL A 17 -9.83 -1.32 6.40
CA VAL A 17 -10.80 -2.07 5.58
C VAL A 17 -12.04 -1.23 5.27
N LEU A 18 -12.57 -0.51 6.25
CA LEU A 18 -13.70 0.40 6.04
C LEU A 18 -13.35 1.51 5.05
N GLY A 19 -12.20 2.16 5.22
CA GLY A 19 -11.75 3.23 4.33
C GLY A 19 -11.46 2.74 2.90
N SER A 20 -10.99 1.50 2.76
CA SER A 20 -10.75 0.91 1.43
C SER A 20 -12.04 0.64 0.62
N LYS A 21 -13.20 0.66 1.26
CA LYS A 21 -14.50 0.52 0.58
C LYS A 21 -15.10 1.87 0.15
N ILE A 22 -14.54 2.99 0.60
CA ILE A 22 -14.98 4.32 0.19
C ILE A 22 -14.37 4.62 -1.18
N THR A 23 -15.21 4.67 -2.21
CA THR A 23 -14.80 4.93 -3.60
C THR A 23 -14.55 6.41 -3.84
N LEU A 24 -13.67 6.72 -4.79
CA LEU A 24 -13.44 8.09 -5.25
C LEU A 24 -14.71 8.66 -5.91
N PRO A 25 -15.09 9.91 -5.62
CA PRO A 25 -16.20 10.56 -6.29
C PRO A 25 -15.86 10.79 -7.77
N PHE A 26 -16.89 10.87 -8.61
CA PHE A 26 -16.79 11.21 -10.05
C PHE A 26 -15.99 10.25 -10.93
N VAL A 27 -15.71 9.04 -10.49
CA VAL A 27 -15.01 8.01 -11.28
C VAL A 27 -16.01 6.98 -11.79
N ASP A 28 -15.96 6.71 -13.09
CA ASP A 28 -16.78 5.66 -13.73
C ASP A 28 -16.10 4.30 -13.60
N LEU A 29 -16.46 3.56 -12.55
CA LEU A 29 -15.94 2.22 -12.29
C LEU A 29 -16.18 1.24 -13.45
N ALA A 30 -17.28 1.38 -14.19
CA ALA A 30 -17.59 0.51 -15.31
C ALA A 30 -16.60 0.67 -16.48
N LYS A 31 -16.16 1.90 -16.74
CA LYS A 31 -15.15 2.19 -17.76
C LYS A 31 -13.74 1.80 -17.34
N VAL A 32 -13.42 1.93 -16.05
CA VAL A 32 -12.11 1.52 -15.51
C VAL A 32 -11.85 0.04 -15.72
N LEU A 33 -12.86 -0.80 -15.53
CA LEU A 33 -12.74 -2.26 -15.71
C LEU A 33 -12.52 -2.69 -17.17
N ASN A 34 -12.86 -1.82 -18.12
CA ASN A 34 -12.73 -2.08 -19.56
C ASN A 34 -11.43 -1.54 -20.18
N VAL A 35 -10.60 -0.82 -19.43
CA VAL A 35 -9.32 -0.29 -19.94
C VAL A 35 -8.29 -1.41 -20.02
N ASN A 36 -7.60 -1.46 -21.15
CA ASN A 36 -6.56 -2.42 -21.58
C ASN A 36 -5.84 -3.16 -20.44
N GLU A 37 -5.99 -4.48 -20.44
CA GLU A 37 -5.63 -5.39 -19.35
C GLU A 37 -4.15 -5.39 -18.92
N GLY A 38 -3.21 -4.95 -19.75
CA GLY A 38 -1.77 -5.07 -19.47
C GLY A 38 -1.21 -3.99 -18.54
N ALA A 39 -1.41 -2.72 -18.87
CA ALA A 39 -0.87 -1.59 -18.08
C ALA A 39 -1.65 -1.40 -16.77
N ALA A 40 -2.96 -1.63 -16.81
CA ALA A 40 -3.81 -1.55 -15.63
C ALA A 40 -3.43 -2.60 -14.57
N ARG A 41 -3.12 -3.83 -14.97
CA ARG A 41 -2.67 -4.89 -14.05
C ARG A 41 -1.36 -4.57 -13.33
N GLY A 42 -0.40 -3.95 -14.02
CA GLY A 42 0.86 -3.52 -13.40
C GLY A 42 0.65 -2.48 -12.31
N LEU A 43 -0.20 -1.49 -12.56
CA LEU A 43 -0.55 -0.45 -11.58
C LEU A 43 -1.37 -1.02 -10.42
N GLU A 44 -2.32 -1.92 -10.70
CA GLU A 44 -3.12 -2.61 -9.68
C GLU A 44 -2.23 -3.42 -8.73
N LEU A 45 -1.31 -4.23 -9.27
CA LEU A 45 -0.39 -5.02 -8.46
C LEU A 45 0.52 -4.13 -7.61
N THR A 46 1.06 -3.05 -8.21
CA THR A 46 1.94 -2.14 -7.48
C THR A 46 1.19 -1.46 -6.34
N SER A 47 -0.04 -1.00 -6.57
CA SER A 47 -0.84 -0.37 -5.52
C SER A 47 -1.23 -1.37 -4.43
N ALA A 48 -1.62 -2.59 -4.79
CA ALA A 48 -1.97 -3.63 -3.83
C ALA A 48 -0.79 -3.99 -2.92
N ILE A 49 0.42 -4.12 -3.48
CA ILE A 49 1.66 -4.38 -2.72
C ILE A 49 1.94 -3.26 -1.71
N MET A 50 1.61 -2.02 -2.04
CA MET A 50 1.81 -0.85 -1.18
C MET A 50 0.61 -0.52 -0.27
N GLY A 51 -0.35 -1.46 -0.13
CA GLY A 51 -1.54 -1.28 0.69
C GLY A 51 -2.56 -0.30 0.10
N GLY A 52 -2.52 -0.07 -1.21
CA GLY A 52 -3.49 0.72 -1.94
C GLY A 52 -4.60 -0.13 -2.55
N ASN A 53 -5.66 0.51 -3.02
CA ASN A 53 -6.77 -0.12 -3.73
C ASN A 53 -7.11 0.66 -5.01
N LEU A 54 -6.31 0.44 -6.05
CA LEU A 54 -6.60 1.01 -7.37
C LEU A 54 -7.79 0.33 -8.04
N ARG A 55 -7.98 -0.98 -7.85
CA ARG A 55 -9.09 -1.73 -8.44
C ARG A 55 -10.44 -1.23 -7.93
N GLY A 56 -10.54 -0.96 -6.63
CA GLY A 56 -11.74 -0.39 -6.02
C GLY A 56 -11.87 1.12 -6.18
N MET A 57 -10.88 1.79 -6.80
CA MET A 57 -10.81 3.26 -6.88
C MET A 57 -11.17 3.92 -5.55
N SER A 58 -10.59 3.41 -4.48
CA SER A 58 -10.86 3.90 -3.14
C SER A 58 -10.05 5.15 -2.82
N ILE A 59 -10.41 5.82 -1.74
CA ILE A 59 -9.62 6.96 -1.20
C ILE A 59 -8.17 6.54 -0.88
N PHE A 60 -7.92 5.24 -0.68
CA PHE A 60 -6.59 4.66 -0.46
C PHE A 60 -5.95 4.11 -1.75
N ALA A 61 -6.35 4.58 -2.92
CA ALA A 61 -5.83 4.08 -4.19
C ALA A 61 -4.29 4.16 -4.30
N LEU A 62 -3.67 5.22 -3.81
CA LEU A 62 -2.20 5.34 -3.75
C LEU A 62 -1.57 4.43 -2.68
N GLY A 63 -2.32 4.10 -1.62
CA GLY A 63 -1.77 3.37 -0.48
C GLY A 63 -0.63 4.12 0.22
N LEU A 64 0.37 3.36 0.69
CA LEU A 64 1.60 3.86 1.31
C LEU A 64 2.76 4.04 0.29
N SER A 65 2.48 3.89 -1.02
CA SER A 65 3.49 3.95 -2.09
C SER A 65 4.34 5.24 -2.05
N PRO A 66 3.76 6.46 -1.95
CA PRO A 66 4.56 7.69 -1.89
C PRO A 66 5.48 7.74 -0.68
N TRP A 67 5.00 7.25 0.46
CA TRP A 67 5.76 7.23 1.71
C TRP A 67 6.94 6.25 1.65
N MET A 68 6.72 5.03 1.12
CA MET A 68 7.79 4.05 0.94
C MET A 68 8.85 4.54 -0.06
N SER A 69 8.39 5.10 -1.18
CA SER A 69 9.28 5.70 -2.19
C SER A 69 10.12 6.84 -1.61
N SER A 70 9.51 7.69 -0.78
CA SER A 70 10.23 8.78 -0.13
C SER A 70 11.29 8.28 0.85
N MET A 71 11.02 7.20 1.59
CA MET A 71 11.99 6.58 2.50
C MET A 71 13.17 5.99 1.74
N ILE A 72 12.92 5.32 0.61
CA ILE A 72 13.98 4.74 -0.22
C ILE A 72 14.84 5.86 -0.81
N LEU A 73 14.23 6.88 -1.41
CA LEU A 73 14.93 8.04 -1.95
C LEU A 73 15.75 8.77 -0.88
N TRP A 74 15.16 8.95 0.30
CA TRP A 74 15.87 9.56 1.42
C TRP A 74 17.11 8.76 1.81
N ARG A 75 17.02 7.44 1.88
CA ARG A 75 18.18 6.57 2.15
C ARG A 75 19.25 6.71 1.07
N LEU A 76 18.87 6.76 -0.22
CA LEU A 76 19.80 6.97 -1.32
C LEU A 76 20.51 8.31 -1.21
N PHE A 77 19.80 9.38 -0.88
CA PHE A 77 20.41 10.71 -0.65
C PHE A 77 21.36 10.72 0.54
N THR A 78 21.07 9.97 1.61
CA THR A 78 21.90 9.91 2.81
C THR A 78 23.17 9.09 2.64
N VAL A 79 23.18 8.10 1.75
CA VAL A 79 24.40 7.34 1.40
C VAL A 79 25.45 8.23 0.69
N SER A 80 25.00 9.28 0.00
CA SER A 80 25.91 10.25 -0.57
C SER A 80 26.56 11.08 0.54
N LYS A 81 27.85 10.90 0.78
CA LYS A 81 28.67 11.57 1.82
C LYS A 81 28.61 13.11 1.81
N ARG A 82 27.94 13.70 0.83
CA ARG A 82 27.78 15.15 0.66
C ARG A 82 26.82 15.80 1.68
N TYR A 83 25.96 15.01 2.32
CA TYR A 83 25.04 15.47 3.36
C TYR A 83 25.51 14.89 4.72
N ASN A 84 26.19 15.71 5.53
CA ASN A 84 26.52 15.41 6.93
C ASN A 84 25.21 15.38 7.77
N LEU A 85 24.42 14.31 7.61
CA LEU A 85 23.15 14.13 8.33
C LEU A 85 23.34 13.74 9.80
N GLU A 86 24.54 13.33 10.20
CA GLU A 86 24.88 12.99 11.60
C GLU A 86 24.70 14.17 12.57
N ARG A 87 24.64 15.41 12.06
CA ARG A 87 24.42 16.64 12.86
C ARG A 87 23.00 17.20 12.75
N THR A 88 22.12 16.58 12.01
CA THR A 88 20.76 17.09 11.82
C THR A 88 19.81 16.44 12.82
N SER A 89 19.01 17.23 13.54
CA SER A 89 18.03 16.71 14.48
C SER A 89 17.04 15.77 13.79
N SER A 90 16.62 14.70 14.48
CA SER A 90 15.72 13.69 13.92
C SER A 90 14.39 14.30 13.43
N GLU A 91 13.89 15.34 14.10
CA GLU A 91 12.68 16.06 13.72
C GLU A 91 12.78 16.74 12.35
N LEU A 92 13.93 17.36 12.04
CA LEU A 92 14.14 17.99 10.74
C LEU A 92 14.21 16.95 9.61
N VAL A 93 14.79 15.79 9.90
CA VAL A 93 14.85 14.67 8.97
C VAL A 93 13.45 14.14 8.67
N GLU A 94 12.61 13.98 9.70
CA GLU A 94 11.23 13.52 9.55
C GLU A 94 10.37 14.51 8.76
N ARG A 95 10.47 15.79 9.05
CA ARG A 95 9.79 16.84 8.29
C ARG A 95 10.18 16.84 6.82
N ARG A 96 11.47 16.71 6.51
CA ARG A 96 11.95 16.64 5.12
C ARG A 96 11.43 15.40 4.39
N LYS A 97 11.38 14.25 5.06
CA LYS A 97 10.76 13.03 4.50
C LYS A 97 9.27 13.24 4.22
N MET A 98 8.53 13.91 5.11
CA MET A 98 7.12 14.23 4.89
C MET A 98 6.91 15.15 3.68
N TYR A 99 7.74 16.18 3.50
CA TYR A 99 7.68 17.02 2.30
C TYR A 99 7.98 16.23 1.01
N LEU A 100 8.95 15.33 1.06
CA LEU A 100 9.25 14.46 -0.07
C LEU A 100 8.09 13.51 -0.38
N THR A 101 7.46 12.95 0.66
CA THR A 101 6.24 12.14 0.53
C THR A 101 5.11 12.93 -0.12
N LEU A 102 4.90 14.18 0.32
CA LEU A 102 3.87 15.05 -0.25
C LEU A 102 4.13 15.33 -1.74
N ALA A 103 5.37 15.65 -2.11
CA ALA A 103 5.74 15.90 -3.49
C ALA A 103 5.51 14.66 -4.38
N LEU A 104 5.92 13.47 -3.91
CA LEU A 104 5.68 12.22 -4.62
C LEU A 104 4.19 11.88 -4.70
N ALA A 105 3.44 12.07 -3.61
CA ALA A 105 2.00 11.85 -3.58
C ALA A 105 1.27 12.77 -4.57
N LEU A 106 1.68 14.03 -4.68
CA LEU A 106 1.15 14.98 -5.67
C LEU A 106 1.37 14.48 -7.11
N VAL A 107 2.60 14.10 -7.44
CA VAL A 107 2.92 13.61 -8.77
C VAL A 107 2.14 12.35 -9.11
N GLN A 108 2.11 11.38 -8.20
CA GLN A 108 1.43 10.11 -8.41
C GLN A 108 -0.09 10.27 -8.47
N SER A 109 -0.68 11.08 -7.59
CA SER A 109 -2.14 11.32 -7.58
C SER A 109 -2.62 12.04 -8.82
N LEU A 110 -1.87 13.06 -9.29
CA LEU A 110 -2.19 13.75 -10.54
C LEU A 110 -2.06 12.81 -11.74
N ALA A 111 -0.98 12.03 -11.81
CA ALA A 111 -0.80 11.06 -12.87
C ALA A 111 -1.97 10.06 -12.95
N ILE A 112 -2.38 9.48 -11.82
CA ILE A 112 -3.51 8.55 -11.79
C ILE A 112 -4.81 9.27 -12.14
N SER A 113 -5.09 10.43 -11.55
CA SER A 113 -6.34 11.19 -11.78
C SER A 113 -6.53 11.62 -13.25
N LEU A 114 -5.44 11.87 -13.97
CA LEU A 114 -5.49 12.21 -15.40
C LEU A 114 -5.88 11.00 -16.29
N TYR A 115 -5.54 9.79 -15.86
CA TYR A 115 -5.88 8.56 -16.58
C TYR A 115 -7.26 7.99 -16.24
N LEU A 116 -7.89 8.49 -15.17
CA LEU A 116 -9.21 8.00 -14.75
C LEU A 116 -10.31 8.50 -15.70
N PRO A 117 -11.23 7.62 -16.14
CA PRO A 117 -12.42 8.03 -16.85
C PRO A 117 -13.35 8.77 -15.89
N LEU A 118 -13.49 10.05 -16.11
CA LEU A 118 -14.34 10.94 -15.31
C LEU A 118 -15.75 10.93 -15.85
N GLN A 119 -16.74 10.88 -14.97
CA GLN A 119 -18.16 10.94 -15.30
C GLN A 119 -18.79 12.12 -14.56
N THR A 120 -18.71 13.31 -15.18
CA THR A 120 -19.23 14.52 -14.57
C THR A 120 -19.40 15.64 -15.60
N ASP A 121 -20.40 16.50 -15.38
CA ASP A 121 -20.62 17.73 -16.13
C ASP A 121 -19.75 18.90 -15.64
N LEU A 122 -18.93 18.66 -14.60
CA LEU A 122 -18.01 19.65 -14.05
C LEU A 122 -16.75 19.78 -14.93
N SER A 123 -16.04 20.88 -14.79
CA SER A 123 -14.77 21.07 -15.51
C SER A 123 -13.79 19.95 -15.16
N PRO A 124 -13.18 19.26 -16.13
CA PRO A 124 -12.31 18.11 -15.90
C PRO A 124 -11.13 18.44 -14.99
N LEU A 125 -10.63 19.67 -15.05
CA LEU A 125 -9.53 20.13 -14.20
C LEU A 125 -9.90 20.16 -12.71
N LEU A 126 -11.12 20.59 -12.38
CA LEU A 126 -11.61 20.61 -10.98
C LEU A 126 -11.74 19.17 -10.43
N VAL A 127 -12.26 18.26 -11.23
CA VAL A 127 -12.45 16.88 -10.80
C VAL A 127 -11.12 16.15 -10.61
N VAL A 128 -10.17 16.34 -11.54
CA VAL A 128 -8.81 15.80 -11.41
C VAL A 128 -8.13 16.31 -10.14
N SER A 129 -8.20 17.62 -9.89
CA SER A 129 -7.59 18.20 -8.68
C SER A 129 -8.25 17.73 -7.40
N LEU A 130 -9.57 17.60 -7.38
CA LEU A 130 -10.31 17.10 -6.23
C LEU A 130 -9.96 15.62 -5.91
N ASN A 131 -9.98 14.76 -6.93
CA ASN A 131 -9.60 13.36 -6.77
C ASN A 131 -8.14 13.22 -6.31
N ALA A 132 -7.22 14.01 -6.87
CA ALA A 132 -5.83 14.03 -6.43
C ALA A 132 -5.70 14.42 -4.95
N LEU A 133 -6.42 15.45 -4.50
CA LEU A 133 -6.43 15.86 -3.09
C LEU A 133 -6.98 14.77 -2.17
N ILE A 134 -8.06 14.09 -2.57
CA ILE A 134 -8.63 12.98 -1.79
C ILE A 134 -7.63 11.84 -1.67
N MET A 135 -6.95 11.47 -2.76
CA MET A 135 -5.94 10.40 -2.74
C MET A 135 -4.74 10.77 -1.86
N ILE A 136 -4.28 12.03 -1.90
CA ILE A 136 -3.22 12.53 -1.02
C ILE A 136 -3.65 12.46 0.44
N ALA A 137 -4.85 12.94 0.75
CA ALA A 137 -5.40 12.87 2.11
C ALA A 137 -5.49 11.42 2.59
N GLY A 138 -5.93 10.50 1.73
CA GLY A 138 -5.95 9.05 2.00
C GLY A 138 -4.57 8.48 2.32
N THR A 139 -3.55 8.87 1.56
CA THR A 139 -2.16 8.46 1.81
C THR A 139 -1.66 8.94 3.18
N PHE A 140 -1.85 10.22 3.52
CA PHE A 140 -1.43 10.74 4.81
C PHE A 140 -2.21 10.14 5.98
N PHE A 141 -3.49 9.84 5.77
CA PHE A 141 -4.28 9.12 6.75
C PHE A 141 -3.72 7.70 6.99
N LEU A 142 -3.31 6.99 5.93
CA LEU A 142 -2.68 5.68 6.07
C LEU A 142 -1.32 5.74 6.75
N VAL A 143 -0.50 6.76 6.46
CA VAL A 143 0.77 7.00 7.17
C VAL A 143 0.51 7.20 8.65
N TRP A 144 -0.44 8.05 9.00
CA TRP A 144 -0.83 8.29 10.39
C TRP A 144 -1.34 7.01 11.07
N LEU A 145 -2.16 6.21 10.39
CA LEU A 145 -2.65 4.93 10.89
C LEU A 145 -1.52 3.93 11.12
N ALA A 146 -0.53 3.89 10.22
CA ALA A 146 0.66 3.06 10.32
C ALA A 146 1.54 3.47 11.50
N ASP A 147 1.69 4.77 11.75
CA ASP A 147 2.42 5.31 12.90
C ASP A 147 1.71 4.99 14.22
N LEU A 148 0.38 5.10 14.26
CA LEU A 148 -0.42 4.68 15.42
C LEU A 148 -0.27 3.18 15.69
N ASN A 149 -0.28 2.35 14.65
CA ASN A 149 -0.06 0.91 14.82
C ASN A 149 1.35 0.62 15.34
N THR A 150 2.35 1.38 14.92
CA THR A 150 3.72 1.24 15.44
C THR A 150 3.81 1.60 16.92
N ALA A 151 3.08 2.63 17.36
CA ALA A 151 3.09 3.10 18.74
C ALA A 151 2.25 2.21 19.69
N LEU A 152 1.05 1.83 19.29
CA LEU A 152 0.05 1.20 20.16
C LEU A 152 -0.21 -0.27 19.82
N GLY A 153 0.06 -0.69 18.58
CA GLY A 153 -0.27 -2.01 18.05
C GLY A 153 0.84 -3.05 18.19
N LEU A 154 0.64 -4.14 17.48
CA LEU A 154 1.62 -5.20 17.24
C LEU A 154 2.21 -5.03 15.84
N GLY A 155 3.50 -5.18 15.74
CA GLY A 155 4.22 -5.01 14.48
C GLY A 155 4.46 -3.54 14.15
N ASN A 156 4.96 -3.31 12.96
CA ASN A 156 5.32 -2.00 12.45
C ASN A 156 4.27 -1.53 11.42
N SER A 157 4.52 -0.43 10.73
CA SER A 157 3.74 0.07 9.58
C SER A 157 3.47 -1.02 8.51
N ILE A 158 4.32 -2.04 8.43
CA ILE A 158 4.18 -3.20 7.54
C ILE A 158 2.84 -3.92 7.71
N VAL A 159 2.28 -3.96 8.92
CA VAL A 159 1.00 -4.65 9.18
C VAL A 159 -0.14 -4.03 8.38
N ILE A 160 -0.19 -2.70 8.26
CA ILE A 160 -1.22 -2.01 7.46
C ILE A 160 -1.04 -2.32 5.97
N MET A 161 0.20 -2.40 5.48
CA MET A 161 0.49 -2.80 4.11
C MET A 161 0.06 -4.24 3.83
N MET A 162 0.41 -5.16 4.73
CA MET A 162 0.02 -6.58 4.62
C MET A 162 -1.49 -6.76 4.69
N ALA A 163 -2.21 -5.94 5.46
CA ALA A 163 -3.67 -5.97 5.50
C ALA A 163 -4.27 -5.67 4.11
N GLY A 164 -3.69 -4.71 3.37
CA GLY A 164 -4.08 -4.42 1.99
C GLY A 164 -3.87 -5.62 1.07
N MET A 165 -2.68 -6.23 1.12
CA MET A 165 -2.39 -7.43 0.33
C MET A 165 -3.35 -8.58 0.64
N LEU A 166 -3.56 -8.87 1.92
CA LEU A 166 -4.39 -9.99 2.37
C LEU A 166 -5.88 -9.82 2.00
N LEU A 167 -6.36 -8.58 1.90
CA LEU A 167 -7.75 -8.31 1.50
C LEU A 167 -8.05 -8.71 0.05
N TYR A 168 -7.07 -8.52 -0.85
CA TYR A 168 -7.26 -8.75 -2.29
C TYR A 168 -6.78 -10.12 -2.75
N LEU A 169 -5.86 -10.76 -2.02
CA LEU A 169 -5.35 -12.09 -2.35
C LEU A 169 -6.44 -13.13 -2.60
N PRO A 170 -7.48 -13.26 -1.75
CA PRO A 170 -8.52 -14.26 -1.98
C PRO A 170 -9.26 -14.05 -3.30
N GLU A 171 -9.65 -12.81 -3.61
CA GLU A 171 -10.39 -12.49 -4.83
C GLU A 171 -9.56 -12.77 -6.08
N ASP A 172 -8.28 -12.43 -6.07
CA ASP A 172 -7.37 -12.65 -7.19
C ASP A 172 -7.04 -14.14 -7.39
N VAL A 173 -6.81 -14.88 -6.30
CA VAL A 173 -6.54 -16.31 -6.35
C VAL A 173 -7.78 -17.07 -6.83
N PHE A 174 -8.95 -16.81 -6.24
CA PHE A 174 -10.19 -17.48 -6.66
C PHE A 174 -10.65 -17.05 -8.06
N GLY A 175 -10.48 -15.80 -8.43
CA GLY A 175 -10.79 -15.28 -9.77
C GLY A 175 -9.91 -15.90 -10.86
N THR A 176 -8.62 -16.06 -10.59
CA THR A 176 -7.68 -16.71 -11.53
C THR A 176 -7.95 -18.20 -11.65
N LEU A 177 -8.21 -18.88 -10.54
CA LEU A 177 -8.57 -20.29 -10.53
C LEU A 177 -9.88 -20.57 -11.29
N SER A 178 -10.88 -19.73 -11.13
CA SER A 178 -12.16 -19.85 -11.84
C SER A 178 -12.01 -19.63 -13.34
N LYS A 179 -11.17 -18.68 -13.78
CA LYS A 179 -10.95 -18.37 -15.20
C LYS A 179 -10.06 -19.38 -15.92
N SER A 180 -9.09 -19.98 -15.22
CA SER A 180 -8.15 -20.93 -15.82
C SER A 180 -8.65 -22.37 -15.88
N GLY A 181 -9.92 -22.64 -15.53
CA GLY A 181 -10.43 -24.01 -15.40
C GLY A 181 -9.64 -24.84 -14.38
N GLY A 182 -9.00 -24.12 -13.44
CA GLY A 182 -8.06 -24.69 -12.48
C GLY A 182 -8.74 -25.71 -11.60
N SER A 183 -8.37 -26.94 -11.83
CA SER A 183 -8.72 -28.09 -11.03
C SER A 183 -8.33 -27.84 -9.57
N ALA A 184 -9.08 -28.37 -8.63
CA ALA A 184 -8.74 -28.37 -7.21
C ALA A 184 -7.29 -28.82 -6.92
N TYR A 185 -6.67 -29.50 -7.87
CA TYR A 185 -5.25 -29.92 -7.86
C TYR A 185 -4.26 -28.74 -7.84
N SER A 186 -4.57 -27.60 -8.48
CA SER A 186 -3.67 -26.43 -8.45
C SER A 186 -3.64 -25.78 -7.07
N LEU A 187 -4.75 -25.73 -6.37
CA LEU A 187 -4.81 -25.28 -4.95
C LEU A 187 -4.08 -26.25 -4.03
N LEU A 188 -4.26 -27.56 -4.27
CA LEU A 188 -3.62 -28.60 -3.48
C LEU A 188 -2.08 -28.58 -3.61
N PHE A 189 -1.57 -28.12 -4.76
CA PHE A 189 -0.12 -27.94 -4.97
C PHE A 189 0.40 -26.60 -4.48
N LEU A 190 -0.38 -25.52 -4.60
CA LEU A 190 0.03 -24.16 -4.22
C LEU A 190 0.12 -23.98 -2.71
N MET A 191 -0.78 -24.61 -1.94
CA MET A 191 -0.79 -24.54 -0.47
C MET A 191 0.46 -25.13 0.17
N PRO A 192 0.91 -26.35 -0.12
CA PRO A 192 2.14 -26.88 0.48
C PRO A 192 3.39 -26.13 0.02
N LEU A 193 3.41 -25.60 -1.21
CA LEU A 193 4.50 -24.78 -1.71
C LEU A 193 4.62 -23.46 -0.90
N LEU A 194 3.50 -22.81 -0.62
CA LEU A 194 3.44 -21.58 0.19
C LEU A 194 3.84 -21.85 1.64
N LEU A 195 3.37 -22.94 2.24
CA LEU A 195 3.76 -23.38 3.57
C LEU A 195 5.26 -23.73 3.63
N GLY A 196 5.79 -24.40 2.61
CA GLY A 196 7.21 -24.70 2.48
C GLY A 196 8.08 -23.44 2.40
N PHE A 197 7.62 -22.42 1.65
CA PHE A 197 8.29 -21.14 1.56
C PHE A 197 8.28 -20.39 2.91
N ILE A 198 7.14 -20.33 3.59
CA ILE A 198 7.04 -19.74 4.94
C ILE A 198 7.97 -20.46 5.92
N PHE A 199 7.99 -21.80 5.89
CA PHE A 199 8.86 -22.60 6.74
C PHE A 199 10.34 -22.30 6.46
N MET A 200 10.73 -22.19 5.19
CA MET A 200 12.10 -21.83 4.79
C MET A 200 12.51 -20.46 5.31
N VAL A 201 11.65 -19.45 5.18
CA VAL A 201 11.90 -18.10 5.70
C VAL A 201 12.08 -18.11 7.21
N VAL A 202 11.22 -18.84 7.94
CA VAL A 202 11.31 -18.98 9.40
C VAL A 202 12.61 -19.68 9.80
N CYS A 203 13.03 -20.72 9.08
CA CYS A 203 14.30 -21.42 9.35
C CYS A 203 15.50 -20.49 9.13
N ILE A 204 15.51 -19.67 8.08
CA ILE A 204 16.59 -18.71 7.81
C ILE A 204 16.66 -17.66 8.93
N GLU A 205 15.50 -17.14 9.37
CA GLU A 205 15.45 -16.16 10.46
C GLU A 205 15.97 -16.77 11.78
N TYR A 206 15.59 -18.00 12.08
CA TYR A 206 16.12 -18.73 13.27
C TYR A 206 17.60 -19.02 13.18
N ALA A 207 18.15 -19.31 12.00
CA ALA A 207 19.56 -19.57 11.79
C ALA A 207 20.43 -18.33 12.09
N ARG A 208 19.89 -17.13 11.87
CA ARG A 208 20.58 -15.86 12.11
C ARG A 208 20.89 -15.60 13.60
N TYR A 209 20.15 -16.20 14.50
CA TYR A 209 20.31 -16.03 15.95
C TYR A 209 21.40 -16.92 16.59
N ARG A 210 22.06 -17.81 15.83
CA ARG A 210 23.02 -18.78 16.37
C ARG A 210 24.49 -18.51 16.05
N ILE A 211 24.86 -17.34 15.62
CA ILE A 211 26.28 -16.97 15.45
C ILE A 211 26.71 -16.27 16.75
N PRO A 212 27.42 -16.97 17.68
CA PRO A 212 28.05 -16.28 18.79
C PRO A 212 29.21 -15.47 18.24
N VAL A 213 29.20 -14.17 18.47
CA VAL A 213 30.33 -13.28 18.28
C VAL A 213 31.27 -13.44 19.45
#